data_7ffcbcee36fd3c9cdd51ed0e91854bfd
#
_entry.id   7ffcbcee36fd3c9cdd51ed0e91854bfd
#
_cell.length_a   1.000
_cell.length_b   1.000
_cell.length_c   1.000
_cell.angle_alpha   90.00
_cell.angle_beta   90.00
_cell.angle_gamma   90.00
#
_symmetry.space_group_name_H-M   'P 1'
#
loop_
_entity.id
_entity.type
_entity.pdbx_description
1 polymer ?
#
loop_
_entity_poly.entity_id
_entity_poly.type
_entity_poly.pdbx_seq_one_letter_code
_entity_poly.pdbx_strand_id
1 'polypeptide(L)'
;MQRSGTAFAASFYLKLQRIKPFMLVKPSFKKRLLLTTLLSLSATQIFASNNSEQIPIGKLPEWVIPESYDLDFKIDPAQKGYTGKTTIHLKLAQATDHIWIHGKSLTVKDVNITSAEGIKTKAKYEQASEIDGVSKIKFAKTLPAGQYQLVLDFNAAYDQQLDGIYKIEFEGKPYVMTQMEAISARQSFPSFDEPRFKTPFNIRLTIPSKYSGFANTQQTSEQIEKSGWKTLNFAQTKPLPTYLLALAVGPWQLQKGPDIGATSWRKQPIQLRGIAPDAKAEKMQHALSETPAILKTLEDYFAFGYPFDKLDLLAAPDFAAGAMENPGLITFRDYLMLLDKDSPVFFVQNSFNVNAHELAHQWFGDVVTMPWWDDLWLNESFATWMQSKITQKLHPEFNADLERITDTADAMKSDSLVSVRRIRQPILSNADIQTAFDGITYQKGAAVLNMFENYLGEEKFKQGVRNYINKHQYGNATANDLISALAEQSGQGERFTRAMKSFLDQPGVPLINTALQQEGNKVFLNVKQ
;
A
#
# COMPACT_ATOMS: atom_id res chain seq x y z
N MET A 1 21.06 -13.08 -42.74
CA MET A 1 21.51 -14.22 -41.90
C MET A 1 20.79 -14.17 -40.58
N GLN A 2 20.14 -15.21 -40.30
CA GLN A 2 19.23 -15.65 -39.27
C GLN A 2 19.77 -15.64 -37.83
N ARG A 3 18.79 -15.45 -36.89
CA ARG A 3 18.70 -15.98 -35.49
C ARG A 3 19.49 -15.19 -34.43
N SER A 4 19.02 -14.99 -33.21
CA SER A 4 17.91 -15.60 -32.43
C SER A 4 17.58 -14.70 -31.25
N GLY A 5 16.28 -14.53 -30.98
CA GLY A 5 15.80 -14.01 -29.72
C GLY A 5 15.82 -15.11 -28.64
N THR A 6 16.08 -14.74 -27.42
CA THR A 6 15.83 -15.60 -26.26
C THR A 6 15.10 -14.79 -25.18
N ALA A 7 13.83 -15.14 -25.03
CA ALA A 7 13.01 -14.76 -23.90
C ALA A 7 13.49 -15.53 -22.64
N PHE A 8 13.70 -14.84 -21.52
CA PHE A 8 13.87 -15.46 -20.22
C PHE A 8 12.48 -15.58 -19.55
N ALA A 9 11.89 -16.77 -19.70
CA ALA A 9 10.78 -17.20 -18.86
C ALA A 9 11.34 -18.00 -17.69
N ALA A 10 11.18 -17.51 -16.46
CA ALA A 10 11.52 -18.27 -15.26
C ALA A 10 10.41 -19.30 -15.00
N SER A 11 10.75 -20.58 -15.21
CA SER A 11 9.90 -21.72 -14.94
C SER A 11 10.09 -22.18 -13.50
N PHE A 12 9.07 -22.07 -12.66
CA PHE A 12 8.99 -22.76 -11.37
C PHE A 12 8.34 -24.12 -11.57
N TYR A 13 9.10 -25.19 -11.42
CA TYR A 13 8.61 -26.57 -11.39
C TYR A 13 8.12 -26.92 -9.98
N LEU A 14 6.81 -27.07 -9.83
CA LEU A 14 6.22 -27.73 -8.65
C LEU A 14 6.17 -29.24 -8.88
N LYS A 15 6.84 -30.00 -8.01
CA LYS A 15 6.71 -31.45 -7.92
C LYS A 15 5.35 -31.82 -7.31
N LEU A 16 4.46 -32.34 -8.13
CA LEU A 16 3.25 -33.02 -7.68
C LEU A 16 3.59 -34.43 -7.18
N GLN A 17 3.49 -34.67 -5.89
CA GLN A 17 3.42 -36.02 -5.34
C GLN A 17 2.00 -36.57 -5.50
N ARG A 18 1.90 -37.75 -6.08
CA ARG A 18 0.65 -38.52 -6.30
C ARG A 18 0.06 -38.93 -4.96
N ILE A 19 -1.18 -38.50 -4.70
CA ILE A 19 -2.04 -39.05 -3.64
C ILE A 19 -2.95 -40.10 -4.28
N LYS A 20 -2.93 -41.31 -3.70
CA LYS A 20 -3.79 -42.43 -4.09
C LYS A 20 -5.24 -42.20 -3.63
N PRO A 21 -6.25 -42.67 -4.38
CA PRO A 21 -7.64 -42.48 -3.99
C PRO A 21 -8.04 -43.39 -2.82
N PHE A 22 -8.73 -42.82 -1.83
CA PHE A 22 -9.40 -43.57 -0.75
C PHE A 22 -10.76 -44.05 -1.21
N MET A 23 -11.04 -45.34 -0.95
CA MET A 23 -12.29 -46.02 -1.24
C MET A 23 -13.42 -45.48 -0.35
N LEU A 24 -14.55 -45.21 -0.98
CA LEU A 24 -15.87 -44.98 -0.33
C LEU A 24 -16.42 -46.27 0.22
N VAL A 25 -16.63 -46.36 1.53
CA VAL A 25 -17.42 -47.38 2.19
C VAL A 25 -18.78 -46.78 2.52
N LYS A 26 -19.86 -47.40 1.98
CA LYS A 26 -21.25 -47.06 2.32
C LYS A 26 -21.65 -47.74 3.63
N PRO A 27 -22.32 -47.05 4.58
CA PRO A 27 -22.98 -47.74 5.68
C PRO A 27 -24.48 -48.02 5.35
N SER A 28 -24.85 -49.25 5.60
CA SER A 28 -26.21 -49.76 5.47
C SER A 28 -27.13 -49.34 6.63
N PHE A 29 -28.35 -48.95 6.28
CA PHE A 29 -29.48 -48.74 7.21
C PHE A 29 -29.93 -50.05 7.85
N LYS A 30 -30.03 -50.08 9.19
CA LYS A 30 -31.02 -50.93 9.90
C LYS A 30 -31.65 -50.16 11.04
N LYS A 31 -32.97 -50.01 10.95
CA LYS A 31 -33.89 -49.49 11.97
C LYS A 31 -33.90 -50.39 13.21
N ARG A 32 -33.90 -49.80 14.39
CA ARG A 32 -34.64 -50.32 15.56
C ARG A 32 -35.14 -49.15 16.41
N LEU A 33 -36.43 -49.14 16.55
CA LEU A 33 -37.27 -48.34 17.43
C LEU A 33 -37.25 -48.98 18.84
N LEU A 34 -36.98 -48.22 19.88
CA LEU A 34 -37.40 -48.55 21.25
C LEU A 34 -37.70 -47.27 22.04
N LEU A 35 -38.90 -47.23 22.48
CA LEU A 35 -39.56 -46.26 23.36
C LEU A 35 -39.15 -46.53 24.80
N THR A 36 -38.73 -45.54 25.58
CA THR A 36 -38.88 -45.53 27.07
C THR A 36 -38.76 -44.12 27.65
N THR A 37 -39.84 -43.66 28.15
CA THR A 37 -40.23 -42.83 29.32
C THR A 37 -39.22 -41.90 30.00
N LEU A 38 -39.72 -40.68 30.19
CA LEU A 38 -39.32 -39.56 31.02
C LEU A 38 -38.72 -39.92 32.39
N LEU A 39 -37.62 -39.27 32.71
CA LEU A 39 -37.34 -38.78 34.07
C LEU A 39 -36.59 -37.44 33.93
N SER A 40 -37.28 -36.37 34.32
CA SER A 40 -36.76 -35.00 34.42
C SER A 40 -35.80 -34.91 35.59
N LEU A 41 -34.51 -34.83 35.34
CA LEU A 41 -33.51 -34.25 36.27
C LEU A 41 -32.96 -32.97 35.62
N SER A 42 -33.35 -31.85 36.20
CA SER A 42 -32.77 -30.52 35.93
C SER A 42 -31.30 -30.51 36.35
N ALA A 43 -30.40 -30.96 35.52
CA ALA A 43 -29.00 -30.69 35.65
C ALA A 43 -28.74 -29.34 34.95
N THR A 44 -28.63 -28.26 35.72
CA THR A 44 -28.08 -27.00 35.26
C THR A 44 -26.62 -27.27 34.91
N GLN A 45 -26.35 -27.68 33.68
CA GLN A 45 -25.00 -27.65 33.14
C GLN A 45 -24.64 -26.18 33.01
N ILE A 46 -23.85 -25.69 33.96
CA ILE A 46 -23.03 -24.51 33.76
C ILE A 46 -22.05 -24.86 32.63
N PHE A 47 -22.44 -24.53 31.39
CA PHE A 47 -21.49 -24.43 30.31
C PHE A 47 -20.57 -23.27 30.72
N ALA A 48 -19.46 -23.58 31.38
CA ALA A 48 -18.28 -22.74 31.30
C ALA A 48 -17.92 -22.72 29.81
N SER A 49 -18.42 -21.73 29.09
CA SER A 49 -17.89 -21.39 27.78
C SER A 49 -16.41 -21.06 28.03
N ASN A 50 -15.53 -22.01 27.73
CA ASN A 50 -14.17 -21.67 27.41
C ASN A 50 -14.25 -20.83 26.12
N ASN A 51 -14.62 -19.57 26.25
CA ASN A 51 -14.36 -18.57 25.23
C ASN A 51 -12.83 -18.40 25.19
N SER A 52 -12.15 -19.34 24.55
CA SER A 52 -10.82 -19.05 24.02
C SER A 52 -11.06 -17.91 23.04
N GLU A 53 -10.69 -16.71 23.45
CA GLU A 53 -10.79 -15.52 22.61
C GLU A 53 -10.09 -15.81 21.28
N GLN A 54 -10.82 -15.67 20.20
CA GLN A 54 -10.32 -16.01 18.87
C GLN A 54 -9.30 -14.96 18.43
N ILE A 55 -8.12 -15.42 18.01
CA ILE A 55 -7.09 -14.55 17.44
C ILE A 55 -7.66 -13.88 16.18
N PRO A 56 -7.58 -12.54 16.04
CA PRO A 56 -8.06 -11.86 14.85
C PRO A 56 -7.35 -12.34 13.59
N ILE A 57 -8.11 -12.56 12.52
CA ILE A 57 -7.59 -12.89 11.18
C ILE A 57 -7.87 -11.69 10.26
N GLY A 58 -6.86 -11.24 9.53
CA GLY A 58 -6.94 -10.06 8.66
C GLY A 58 -7.02 -8.77 9.46
N LYS A 59 -8.22 -8.31 9.80
CA LYS A 59 -8.44 -7.03 10.50
C LYS A 59 -8.45 -7.20 12.02
N LEU A 60 -7.85 -6.23 12.72
CA LEU A 60 -7.98 -6.11 14.17
C LEU A 60 -9.38 -5.61 14.57
N PRO A 61 -9.80 -5.83 15.83
CA PRO A 61 -11.05 -5.25 16.34
C PRO A 61 -11.07 -3.72 16.29
N GLU A 62 -12.27 -3.13 16.15
CA GLU A 62 -12.45 -1.69 15.92
C GLU A 62 -12.52 -0.84 17.20
N TRP A 63 -12.50 -1.46 18.38
CA TRP A 63 -12.64 -0.75 19.63
C TRP A 63 -11.33 -0.12 20.17
N VAL A 64 -10.20 -0.31 19.47
CA VAL A 64 -8.94 0.43 19.68
C VAL A 64 -8.69 1.33 18.49
N ILE A 65 -8.54 2.62 18.75
CA ILE A 65 -8.36 3.64 17.71
C ILE A 65 -7.02 4.33 17.95
N PRO A 66 -5.98 4.05 17.13
CA PRO A 66 -4.74 4.80 17.19
C PRO A 66 -4.97 6.23 16.68
N GLU A 67 -4.36 7.21 17.34
CA GLU A 67 -4.51 8.64 17.04
C GLU A 67 -3.21 9.28 16.57
N SER A 68 -2.06 8.84 17.09
CA SER A 68 -0.74 9.26 16.64
C SER A 68 0.35 8.30 17.09
N TYR A 69 1.51 8.39 16.45
CA TYR A 69 2.71 7.62 16.81
C TYR A 69 3.92 8.53 17.02
N ASP A 70 4.73 8.20 18.05
CA ASP A 70 6.12 8.63 18.14
C ASP A 70 7.01 7.39 17.93
N LEU A 71 7.85 7.43 16.90
CA LEU A 71 8.73 6.33 16.50
C LEU A 71 10.18 6.75 16.68
N ASP A 72 10.87 6.13 17.62
CA ASP A 72 12.29 6.31 17.86
C ASP A 72 13.05 5.09 17.39
N PHE A 73 13.92 5.25 16.41
CA PHE A 73 14.76 4.17 15.90
C PHE A 73 16.23 4.49 16.15
N LYS A 74 16.98 3.49 16.62
CA LYS A 74 18.43 3.52 16.66
C LYS A 74 18.97 2.51 15.64
N ILE A 75 19.48 3.02 14.54
CA ILE A 75 19.88 2.26 13.35
C ILE A 75 21.37 2.44 13.08
N ASP A 76 22.09 1.32 12.98
CA ASP A 76 23.45 1.27 12.46
C ASP A 76 23.52 0.26 11.32
N PRO A 77 23.72 0.69 10.07
CA PRO A 77 23.83 -0.22 8.94
C PRO A 77 24.96 -1.26 9.06
N ALA A 78 25.95 -1.04 9.93
CA ALA A 78 27.02 -2.00 10.19
C ALA A 78 26.58 -3.17 11.09
N GLN A 79 25.45 -3.06 11.78
CA GLN A 79 24.92 -4.10 12.67
C GLN A 79 23.99 -5.08 11.92
N LYS A 80 23.53 -6.12 12.65
CA LYS A 80 22.59 -7.12 12.13
C LYS A 80 21.12 -6.77 12.40
N GLY A 81 20.85 -5.70 13.14
CA GLY A 81 19.52 -5.28 13.52
C GLY A 81 19.56 -3.92 14.20
N TYR A 82 18.42 -3.49 14.69
CA TYR A 82 18.19 -2.17 15.26
C TYR A 82 17.36 -2.27 16.55
N THR A 83 17.29 -1.17 17.27
CA THR A 83 16.39 -1.01 18.42
C THR A 83 15.40 0.10 18.16
N GLY A 84 14.23 -0.01 18.74
CA GLY A 84 13.21 1.02 18.61
C GLY A 84 12.36 1.17 19.84
N LYS A 85 11.68 2.30 19.89
CA LYS A 85 10.59 2.58 20.82
C LYS A 85 9.41 3.08 20.01
N THR A 86 8.26 2.43 20.18
CA THR A 86 6.98 2.89 19.64
C THR A 86 6.17 3.45 20.80
N THR A 87 5.73 4.70 20.67
CA THR A 87 4.72 5.30 21.54
C THR A 87 3.47 5.54 20.72
N ILE A 88 2.34 4.95 21.13
CA ILE A 88 1.06 5.06 20.44
C ILE A 88 0.10 5.80 21.34
N HIS A 89 -0.40 6.95 20.89
CA HIS A 89 -1.54 7.61 21.49
C HIS A 89 -2.79 6.96 20.92
N LEU A 90 -3.66 6.44 21.77
CA LEU A 90 -4.82 5.67 21.35
C LEU A 90 -6.04 5.91 22.24
N LYS A 91 -7.21 5.64 21.69
CA LYS A 91 -8.47 5.64 22.40
C LYS A 91 -9.02 4.23 22.51
N LEU A 92 -9.42 3.82 23.71
CA LEU A 92 -10.23 2.65 23.97
C LEU A 92 -11.71 3.05 23.92
N ALA A 93 -12.49 2.47 23.03
CA ALA A 93 -13.92 2.75 22.92
C ALA A 93 -14.75 2.02 23.99
N GLN A 94 -14.18 1.00 24.64
CA GLN A 94 -14.82 0.20 25.68
C GLN A 94 -13.81 -0.23 26.73
N ALA A 95 -14.30 -0.67 27.90
CA ALA A 95 -13.45 -1.25 28.94
C ALA A 95 -12.87 -2.59 28.49
N THR A 96 -11.58 -2.82 28.76
CA THR A 96 -10.88 -4.03 28.31
C THR A 96 -9.70 -4.38 29.22
N ASP A 97 -9.35 -5.66 29.31
CA ASP A 97 -8.15 -6.17 29.98
C ASP A 97 -6.98 -6.44 29.02
N HIS A 98 -7.19 -6.24 27.71
CA HIS A 98 -6.17 -6.42 26.69
C HIS A 98 -6.50 -5.63 25.42
N ILE A 99 -5.52 -5.54 24.50
CA ILE A 99 -5.71 -5.09 23.12
C ILE A 99 -4.97 -6.03 22.16
N TRP A 100 -5.47 -6.10 20.93
CA TRP A 100 -4.78 -6.72 19.82
C TRP A 100 -3.96 -5.67 19.07
N ILE A 101 -2.75 -6.03 18.65
CA ILE A 101 -1.83 -5.18 17.90
C ILE A 101 -1.06 -6.04 16.90
N HIS A 102 -0.57 -5.45 15.83
CA HIS A 102 0.35 -6.13 14.94
C HIS A 102 1.80 -6.03 15.44
N GLY A 103 2.52 -7.14 15.32
CA GLY A 103 3.94 -7.29 15.57
C GLY A 103 4.38 -8.67 15.10
N LYS A 104 5.49 -8.73 14.35
CA LYS A 104 6.03 -9.97 13.78
C LYS A 104 7.55 -9.94 13.90
N SER A 105 8.13 -11.03 14.40
CA SER A 105 9.59 -11.16 14.56
C SER A 105 10.24 -10.05 15.40
N LEU A 106 9.48 -9.43 16.31
CA LEU A 106 9.93 -8.40 17.21
C LEU A 106 10.24 -8.97 18.60
N THR A 107 11.36 -8.55 19.18
CA THR A 107 11.66 -8.83 20.60
C THR A 107 11.24 -7.62 21.43
N VAL A 108 10.01 -7.64 21.94
CA VAL A 108 9.48 -6.58 22.81
C VAL A 108 9.97 -6.80 24.24
N LYS A 109 10.61 -5.79 24.82
CA LYS A 109 11.28 -5.87 26.14
C LYS A 109 10.43 -5.33 27.28
N ASP A 110 9.83 -4.17 27.07
CA ASP A 110 9.01 -3.50 28.08
C ASP A 110 7.75 -2.91 27.42
N VAL A 111 6.63 -3.05 28.13
CA VAL A 111 5.34 -2.51 27.69
C VAL A 111 4.65 -1.82 28.84
N ASN A 112 4.28 -0.59 28.63
CA ASN A 112 3.54 0.21 29.61
C ASN A 112 2.40 0.95 28.92
N ILE A 113 1.26 1.04 29.61
CA ILE A 113 0.14 1.87 29.19
C ILE A 113 -0.15 2.90 30.28
N THR A 114 -0.34 4.16 29.88
CA THR A 114 -0.59 5.28 30.78
C THR A 114 -1.90 5.96 30.40
N SER A 115 -2.81 6.15 31.35
CA SER A 115 -4.06 6.89 31.11
C SER A 115 -3.82 8.40 30.97
N ALA A 116 -4.83 9.15 30.52
CA ALA A 116 -4.78 10.61 30.43
C ALA A 116 -4.48 11.29 31.78
N GLU A 117 -4.88 10.66 32.90
CA GLU A 117 -4.62 11.13 34.26
C GLU A 117 -3.21 10.77 34.77
N GLY A 118 -2.36 10.17 33.90
CA GLY A 118 -1.00 9.80 34.26
C GLY A 118 -0.86 8.47 35.01
N ILE A 119 -1.93 7.66 35.13
CA ILE A 119 -1.89 6.37 35.83
C ILE A 119 -1.22 5.33 34.95
N LYS A 120 0.00 4.93 35.33
CA LYS A 120 0.78 3.92 34.62
C LYS A 120 0.36 2.50 35.02
N THR A 121 0.05 1.66 34.03
CA THR A 121 -0.28 0.25 34.24
C THR A 121 0.73 -0.59 33.45
N LYS A 122 1.33 -1.59 34.10
CA LYS A 122 2.18 -2.58 33.42
C LYS A 122 1.34 -3.44 32.49
N ALA A 123 1.92 -3.79 31.35
CA ALA A 123 1.33 -4.68 30.38
C ALA A 123 2.33 -5.75 29.95
N LYS A 124 1.83 -6.83 29.34
CA LYS A 124 2.62 -7.93 28.82
C LYS A 124 2.32 -8.09 27.32
N TYR A 125 3.36 -8.13 26.52
CA TYR A 125 3.27 -8.46 25.10
C TYR A 125 3.35 -9.97 24.93
N GLU A 126 2.43 -10.54 24.16
CA GLU A 126 2.35 -11.97 23.86
C GLU A 126 2.14 -12.14 22.35
N GLN A 127 3.08 -12.82 21.68
CA GLN A 127 2.90 -13.19 20.26
C GLN A 127 1.79 -14.22 20.17
N ALA A 128 0.68 -13.90 19.49
CA ALA A 128 -0.48 -14.77 19.36
C ALA A 128 -0.47 -15.56 18.06
N SER A 129 -0.09 -14.91 16.94
CA SER A 129 0.13 -15.54 15.64
C SER A 129 1.36 -14.93 14.98
N GLU A 130 2.43 -15.70 14.85
CA GLU A 130 3.64 -15.24 14.14
C GLU A 130 3.40 -15.13 12.64
N ILE A 131 2.62 -16.04 12.06
CA ILE A 131 2.32 -16.04 10.62
C ILE A 131 1.57 -14.79 10.22
N ASP A 132 0.54 -14.42 10.99
CA ASP A 132 -0.29 -13.23 10.72
C ASP A 132 0.32 -11.95 11.28
N GLY A 133 1.37 -12.07 12.12
CA GLY A 133 1.97 -10.93 12.81
C GLY A 133 0.99 -10.29 13.80
N VAL A 134 0.17 -11.08 14.49
CA VAL A 134 -0.81 -10.62 15.48
C VAL A 134 -0.29 -10.91 16.88
N SER A 135 -0.35 -9.90 17.74
CA SER A 135 0.09 -9.96 19.13
C SER A 135 -0.99 -9.42 20.06
N LYS A 136 -0.96 -9.89 21.28
CA LYS A 136 -1.86 -9.47 22.36
C LYS A 136 -1.08 -8.69 23.42
N ILE A 137 -1.59 -7.52 23.79
CA ILE A 137 -1.07 -6.77 24.93
C ILE A 137 -2.07 -6.93 26.06
N LYS A 138 -1.69 -7.69 27.10
CA LYS A 138 -2.51 -7.97 28.27
C LYS A 138 -2.18 -6.99 29.37
N PHE A 139 -3.19 -6.37 29.96
CA PHE A 139 -3.05 -5.42 31.07
C PHE A 139 -3.12 -6.13 32.42
N ALA A 140 -2.44 -5.56 33.44
CA ALA A 140 -2.50 -6.08 34.80
C ALA A 140 -3.89 -5.94 35.44
N LYS A 141 -4.76 -5.08 34.91
CA LYS A 141 -6.15 -4.85 35.33
C LYS A 141 -6.97 -4.37 34.13
N THR A 142 -8.28 -4.54 34.18
CA THR A 142 -9.20 -3.94 33.20
C THR A 142 -9.06 -2.43 33.16
N LEU A 143 -8.86 -1.86 31.99
CA LEU A 143 -8.82 -0.43 31.73
C LEU A 143 -10.18 0.05 31.25
N PRO A 144 -10.71 1.17 31.76
CA PRO A 144 -11.95 1.76 31.25
C PRO A 144 -11.79 2.32 29.83
N ALA A 145 -12.90 2.62 29.17
CA ALA A 145 -12.88 3.43 27.95
C ALA A 145 -12.21 4.77 28.23
N GLY A 146 -11.40 5.28 27.29
CA GLY A 146 -10.67 6.55 27.47
C GLY A 146 -9.43 6.67 26.60
N GLN A 147 -8.68 7.73 26.82
CA GLN A 147 -7.43 8.05 26.13
C GLN A 147 -6.22 7.45 26.87
N TYR A 148 -5.30 6.89 26.10
CA TYR A 148 -4.12 6.21 26.62
C TYR A 148 -2.89 6.47 25.77
N GLN A 149 -1.73 6.35 26.40
CA GLN A 149 -0.43 6.29 25.76
C GLN A 149 0.17 4.89 26.00
N LEU A 150 0.36 4.12 24.93
CA LEU A 150 0.99 2.81 24.94
C LEU A 150 2.44 2.93 24.50
N VAL A 151 3.38 2.47 25.32
CA VAL A 151 4.82 2.53 25.04
C VAL A 151 5.39 1.12 24.96
N LEU A 152 6.11 0.81 23.89
CA LEU A 152 6.78 -0.47 23.66
C LEU A 152 8.25 -0.22 23.30
N ASP A 153 9.16 -0.78 24.08
CA ASP A 153 10.58 -0.85 23.74
C ASP A 153 10.88 -2.21 23.08
N PHE A 154 11.56 -2.21 21.94
CA PHE A 154 11.78 -3.44 21.17
C PHE A 154 13.14 -3.47 20.47
N ASN A 155 13.51 -4.68 20.02
CA ASN A 155 14.59 -4.93 19.07
C ASN A 155 14.04 -5.71 17.88
N ALA A 156 14.65 -5.49 16.71
CA ALA A 156 14.39 -6.29 15.51
C ALA A 156 15.70 -6.55 14.73
N ALA A 157 15.76 -7.66 14.02
CA ALA A 157 16.76 -7.87 12.99
C ALA A 157 16.38 -7.09 11.73
N TYR A 158 17.37 -6.71 10.90
CA TYR A 158 17.07 -6.28 9.55
C TYR A 158 16.54 -7.45 8.74
N ASP A 159 15.47 -7.21 7.99
CA ASP A 159 14.89 -8.21 7.11
C ASP A 159 15.87 -8.62 6.00
N GLN A 160 15.75 -9.86 5.54
CA GLN A 160 16.61 -10.46 4.51
C GLN A 160 15.85 -10.71 3.19
N GLN A 161 14.56 -10.39 3.15
CA GLN A 161 13.70 -10.58 1.98
C GLN A 161 13.28 -9.25 1.34
N LEU A 162 13.95 -8.14 1.76
CA LEU A 162 13.73 -6.77 1.27
C LEU A 162 12.36 -6.19 1.67
N ASP A 163 11.82 -6.65 2.82
CA ASP A 163 10.56 -6.20 3.41
C ASP A 163 10.77 -5.48 4.75
N GLY A 164 9.84 -4.61 5.14
CA GLY A 164 9.94 -3.85 6.39
C GLY A 164 11.16 -2.94 6.43
N ILE A 165 11.93 -2.96 7.53
CA ILE A 165 13.26 -2.33 7.61
C ILE A 165 14.32 -3.38 7.26
N TYR A 166 14.95 -3.23 6.11
CA TYR A 166 15.92 -4.17 5.60
C TYR A 166 17.29 -3.54 5.33
N LYS A 167 18.31 -4.39 5.23
CA LYS A 167 19.68 -3.98 4.96
C LYS A 167 20.23 -4.68 3.72
N ILE A 168 20.94 -3.92 2.91
CA ILE A 168 21.73 -4.43 1.79
C ILE A 168 23.20 -3.97 1.88
N GLU A 169 24.05 -4.62 1.11
CA GLU A 169 25.39 -4.13 0.79
C GLU A 169 25.45 -3.81 -0.71
N PHE A 170 25.78 -2.56 -1.02
CA PHE A 170 25.96 -2.09 -2.39
C PHE A 170 27.33 -1.47 -2.56
N GLU A 171 28.14 -1.99 -3.51
CA GLU A 171 29.53 -1.58 -3.76
C GLU A 171 30.37 -1.56 -2.46
N GLY A 172 30.19 -2.59 -1.61
CA GLY A 172 30.93 -2.73 -0.34
C GLY A 172 30.52 -1.76 0.78
N LYS A 173 29.38 -1.06 0.64
CA LYS A 173 28.84 -0.14 1.63
C LYS A 173 27.46 -0.58 2.09
N PRO A 174 27.17 -0.48 3.41
CA PRO A 174 25.88 -0.90 3.94
C PRO A 174 24.83 0.22 3.84
N TYR A 175 23.62 -0.14 3.43
CA TYR A 175 22.44 0.72 3.36
C TYR A 175 21.27 0.06 4.07
N VAL A 176 20.48 0.84 4.79
CA VAL A 176 19.22 0.43 5.40
C VAL A 176 18.11 1.25 4.77
N MET A 177 17.04 0.58 4.36
CA MET A 177 15.87 1.16 3.69
C MET A 177 14.60 0.47 4.16
N THR A 178 13.47 0.90 3.64
CA THR A 178 12.17 0.35 3.98
C THR A 178 11.37 -0.04 2.75
N GLN A 179 10.59 -1.13 2.90
CA GLN A 179 9.40 -1.44 2.08
C GLN A 179 8.32 -1.95 3.02
N MET A 180 7.32 -1.11 3.29
CA MET A 180 6.29 -1.43 4.29
C MET A 180 5.02 -2.01 3.68
N GLU A 181 4.75 -1.76 2.40
CA GLU A 181 3.59 -2.29 1.71
C GLU A 181 3.77 -3.80 1.41
N ALA A 182 2.73 -4.61 1.59
CA ALA A 182 1.41 -4.18 2.06
C ALA A 182 1.30 -4.17 3.60
N ILE A 183 1.92 -5.12 4.30
CA ILE A 183 1.76 -5.38 5.74
C ILE A 183 3.10 -5.64 6.44
N SER A 184 4.18 -5.06 5.93
CA SER A 184 5.54 -5.29 6.46
C SER A 184 5.94 -4.28 7.54
N ALA A 185 5.12 -3.25 7.81
CA ALA A 185 5.36 -2.37 8.95
C ALA A 185 5.31 -3.13 10.29
N ARG A 186 4.46 -4.16 10.42
CA ARG A 186 4.35 -5.00 11.61
C ARG A 186 5.62 -5.80 11.96
N GLN A 187 6.51 -6.02 11.01
CA GLN A 187 7.81 -6.64 11.29
C GLN A 187 8.91 -5.60 11.56
N SER A 188 8.59 -4.33 11.42
CA SER A 188 9.51 -3.21 11.64
C SER A 188 9.31 -2.55 13.00
N PHE A 189 8.07 -2.43 13.47
CA PHE A 189 7.70 -1.90 14.77
C PHE A 189 6.28 -2.33 15.16
N PRO A 190 5.97 -2.43 16.48
CA PRO A 190 4.60 -2.72 16.92
C PRO A 190 3.63 -1.62 16.49
N SER A 191 2.54 -1.99 15.80
CA SER A 191 1.63 -1.01 15.19
C SER A 191 0.22 -1.57 14.95
N PHE A 192 -0.72 -0.70 14.63
CA PHE A 192 -2.01 -1.05 14.03
C PHE A 192 -1.84 -0.99 12.50
N ASP A 193 -1.28 -2.05 11.93
CA ASP A 193 -0.78 -2.13 10.55
C ASP A 193 -1.92 -2.48 9.58
N GLU A 194 -2.84 -1.53 9.40
CA GLU A 194 -3.96 -1.60 8.46
C GLU A 194 -4.17 -0.24 7.79
N PRO A 195 -4.50 -0.18 6.49
CA PRO A 195 -4.62 1.08 5.76
C PRO A 195 -5.73 2.00 6.27
N ARG A 196 -6.71 1.47 7.01
CA ARG A 196 -7.77 2.29 7.63
C ARG A 196 -7.29 3.20 8.75
N PHE A 197 -6.15 2.90 9.37
CA PHE A 197 -5.61 3.70 10.46
C PHE A 197 -4.64 4.76 9.92
N LYS A 198 -5.20 5.88 9.47
CA LYS A 198 -4.40 7.03 9.06
C LYS A 198 -4.14 7.92 10.26
N THR A 199 -2.88 8.01 10.65
CA THR A 199 -2.44 8.76 11.83
C THR A 199 -1.21 9.60 11.51
N PRO A 200 -0.97 10.72 12.21
CA PRO A 200 0.30 11.43 12.13
C PRO A 200 1.41 10.65 12.86
N PHE A 201 2.62 10.72 12.32
CA PHE A 201 3.83 10.12 12.88
C PHE A 201 4.89 11.17 13.17
N ASN A 202 5.50 11.12 14.35
CA ASN A 202 6.75 11.78 14.69
C ASN A 202 7.87 10.75 14.59
N ILE A 203 8.86 11.00 13.73
CA ILE A 203 9.98 10.08 13.50
C ILE A 203 11.26 10.69 14.04
N ARG A 204 12.02 9.87 14.77
CA ARG A 204 13.35 10.19 15.26
C ARG A 204 14.32 9.06 14.92
N LEU A 205 15.45 9.42 14.30
CA LEU A 205 16.51 8.48 13.93
C LEU A 205 17.78 8.82 14.70
N THR A 206 18.28 7.86 15.48
CA THR A 206 19.62 7.91 16.05
C THR A 206 20.54 7.00 15.23
N ILE A 207 21.55 7.58 14.57
CA ILE A 207 22.42 6.91 13.61
C ILE A 207 23.89 7.25 13.84
N PRO A 208 24.87 6.43 13.38
CA PRO A 208 26.27 6.85 13.38
C PRO A 208 26.48 8.14 12.59
N SER A 209 27.28 9.09 13.13
CA SER A 209 27.45 10.43 12.55
C SER A 209 27.97 10.45 11.12
N LYS A 210 28.66 9.39 10.69
CA LYS A 210 29.18 9.22 9.31
C LYS A 210 28.12 8.94 8.26
N TYR A 211 26.90 8.54 8.64
CA TYR A 211 25.82 8.22 7.72
C TYR A 211 24.80 9.36 7.60
N SER A 212 24.11 9.41 6.47
CA SER A 212 22.94 10.25 6.27
C SER A 212 21.68 9.48 6.64
N GLY A 213 20.65 10.20 7.09
CA GLY A 213 19.33 9.62 7.43
C GLY A 213 18.21 10.47 6.83
N PHE A 214 17.21 9.81 6.27
CA PHE A 214 16.05 10.44 5.64
C PHE A 214 14.76 9.74 6.12
N ALA A 215 13.65 10.47 6.13
CA ALA A 215 12.32 9.97 6.41
C ALA A 215 11.30 10.70 5.52
N ASN A 216 10.01 10.39 5.64
CA ASN A 216 8.92 10.99 4.86
C ASN A 216 8.92 12.53 4.88
N THR A 217 9.32 13.17 5.98
CA THR A 217 9.20 14.61 6.18
C THR A 217 10.57 15.30 6.26
N GLN A 218 10.57 16.62 6.31
CA GLN A 218 11.79 17.40 6.47
C GLN A 218 12.42 17.16 7.83
N GLN A 219 13.76 17.07 7.85
CA GLN A 219 14.53 17.10 9.07
C GLN A 219 14.42 18.48 9.73
N THR A 220 13.99 18.51 10.99
CA THR A 220 13.79 19.74 11.76
C THR A 220 15.00 20.08 12.64
N SER A 221 15.74 19.06 13.10
CA SER A 221 16.95 19.27 13.90
C SER A 221 17.91 18.09 13.77
N GLU A 222 19.19 18.36 14.06
CA GLU A 222 20.24 17.37 14.22
C GLU A 222 20.99 17.65 15.52
N GLN A 223 21.16 16.62 16.33
CA GLN A 223 21.92 16.69 17.56
C GLN A 223 23.07 15.68 17.51
N ILE A 224 24.30 16.19 17.49
CA ILE A 224 25.52 15.37 17.52
C ILE A 224 25.79 14.93 18.97
N GLU A 225 25.96 13.63 19.17
CA GLU A 225 26.29 13.03 20.45
C GLU A 225 27.81 12.81 20.57
N LYS A 226 28.33 12.88 21.80
CA LYS A 226 29.77 12.68 22.06
C LYS A 226 30.27 11.27 21.70
N SER A 227 29.37 10.31 21.54
CA SER A 227 29.67 8.90 21.27
C SER A 227 29.91 8.54 19.80
N GLY A 228 29.97 9.54 18.88
CA GLY A 228 30.07 9.29 17.43
C GLY A 228 28.73 8.96 16.78
N TRP A 229 27.62 9.25 17.44
CA TRP A 229 26.25 9.15 16.97
C TRP A 229 25.66 10.54 16.76
N LYS A 230 24.57 10.59 16.03
CA LYS A 230 23.71 11.77 15.91
C LYS A 230 22.25 11.38 15.92
N THR A 231 21.41 12.27 16.44
CA THR A 231 19.97 12.12 16.44
C THR A 231 19.35 13.14 15.51
N LEU A 232 18.54 12.66 14.57
CA LEU A 232 17.79 13.42 13.59
C LEU A 232 16.33 13.42 13.99
N ASN A 233 15.72 14.60 14.12
CA ASN A 233 14.28 14.74 14.31
C ASN A 233 13.63 15.20 13.00
N PHE A 234 12.49 14.64 12.68
CA PHE A 234 11.73 14.98 11.48
C PHE A 234 10.41 15.67 11.85
N ALA A 235 9.88 16.49 10.94
CA ALA A 235 8.58 17.10 11.13
C ALA A 235 7.49 16.01 11.22
N GLN A 236 6.40 16.30 11.91
CA GLN A 236 5.26 15.39 11.97
C GLN A 236 4.68 15.17 10.58
N THR A 237 4.32 13.94 10.23
CA THR A 237 3.65 13.61 8.97
C THR A 237 2.21 14.14 8.96
N LYS A 238 1.64 14.30 7.78
CA LYS A 238 0.18 14.27 7.63
C LYS A 238 -0.34 12.89 8.05
N PRO A 239 -1.65 12.71 8.27
CA PRO A 239 -2.19 11.39 8.57
C PRO A 239 -1.90 10.39 7.45
N LEU A 240 -1.14 9.34 7.77
CA LEU A 240 -0.74 8.26 6.87
C LEU A 240 -1.06 6.90 7.47
N PRO A 241 -1.33 5.85 6.68
CA PRO A 241 -1.25 4.47 7.14
C PRO A 241 0.22 4.04 7.30
N THR A 242 0.43 2.97 8.05
CA THR A 242 1.78 2.45 8.34
C THR A 242 2.55 2.02 7.10
N TYR A 243 1.88 1.53 6.05
CA TYR A 243 2.53 1.04 4.84
C TYR A 243 3.24 2.14 4.03
N LEU A 244 2.88 3.41 4.24
CA LEU A 244 3.49 4.57 3.58
C LEU A 244 4.70 5.16 4.31
N LEU A 245 5.07 4.59 5.47
CA LEU A 245 6.25 5.07 6.19
C LEU A 245 7.54 4.64 5.49
N ALA A 246 8.46 5.59 5.34
CA ALA A 246 9.75 5.35 4.74
C ALA A 246 10.88 5.96 5.55
N LEU A 247 12.01 5.27 5.56
CA LEU A 247 13.28 5.79 6.03
C LEU A 247 14.44 5.20 5.21
N ALA A 248 15.55 5.95 5.16
CA ALA A 248 16.79 5.49 4.54
C ALA A 248 17.97 5.95 5.39
N VAL A 249 18.89 5.02 5.72
CA VAL A 249 20.10 5.29 6.51
C VAL A 249 21.31 4.65 5.82
N GLY A 250 22.35 5.44 5.55
CA GLY A 250 23.52 4.94 4.85
C GLY A 250 24.44 6.05 4.32
N PRO A 251 25.46 5.71 3.54
CA PRO A 251 26.32 6.67 2.87
C PRO A 251 25.66 7.24 1.60
N TRP A 252 24.45 7.79 1.76
CA TRP A 252 23.67 8.39 0.70
C TRP A 252 24.23 9.74 0.27
N GLN A 253 24.13 10.04 -1.02
CA GLN A 253 24.43 11.34 -1.60
C GLN A 253 23.16 12.03 -2.11
N LEU A 254 23.17 13.35 -2.04
CA LEU A 254 22.07 14.21 -2.47
C LEU A 254 22.39 14.86 -3.81
N GLN A 255 21.43 14.81 -4.73
CA GLN A 255 21.37 15.62 -5.94
C GLN A 255 20.23 16.62 -5.81
N LYS A 256 20.53 17.92 -5.86
CA LYS A 256 19.47 18.95 -5.91
C LYS A 256 18.76 18.86 -7.27
N GLY A 257 17.44 18.76 -7.24
CA GLY A 257 16.58 18.89 -8.42
C GLY A 257 16.26 20.35 -8.75
N PRO A 258 15.52 20.60 -9.85
CA PRO A 258 14.96 21.92 -10.16
C PRO A 258 14.07 22.43 -9.02
N ASP A 259 14.04 23.75 -8.84
CA ASP A 259 13.14 24.38 -7.87
C ASP A 259 11.69 24.29 -8.38
N ILE A 260 10.80 23.72 -7.58
CA ILE A 260 9.36 23.65 -7.88
C ILE A 260 8.66 24.83 -7.19
N GLY A 261 8.41 25.89 -7.96
CA GLY A 261 7.77 27.10 -7.47
C GLY A 261 6.34 26.89 -7.00
N ALA A 262 5.74 27.95 -6.41
CA ALA A 262 4.32 27.96 -6.07
C ALA A 262 3.44 27.85 -7.33
N THR A 263 2.23 27.31 -7.17
CA THR A 263 1.23 27.18 -8.23
C THR A 263 -0.10 27.81 -7.79
N SER A 264 -1.10 27.81 -8.67
CA SER A 264 -2.47 28.21 -8.28
C SER A 264 -3.08 27.30 -7.21
N TRP A 265 -2.58 26.07 -7.10
CA TRP A 265 -3.09 25.06 -6.18
C TRP A 265 -2.25 24.93 -4.90
N ARG A 266 -1.03 25.47 -4.89
CA ARG A 266 -0.08 25.35 -3.78
C ARG A 266 0.72 26.66 -3.63
N LYS A 267 0.60 27.29 -2.46
CA LYS A 267 1.25 28.57 -2.19
C LYS A 267 2.75 28.49 -1.89
N GLN A 268 3.21 27.35 -1.33
CA GLN A 268 4.60 27.17 -0.95
C GLN A 268 5.38 26.44 -2.04
N PRO A 269 6.64 26.82 -2.29
CA PRO A 269 7.54 26.03 -3.15
C PRO A 269 7.81 24.66 -2.50
N ILE A 270 8.22 23.68 -3.32
CA ILE A 270 8.64 22.35 -2.85
C ILE A 270 10.12 22.20 -3.17
N GLN A 271 10.89 21.69 -2.21
CA GLN A 271 12.23 21.23 -2.44
C GLN A 271 12.21 19.85 -3.10
N LEU A 272 12.75 19.74 -4.31
CA LEU A 272 12.97 18.46 -5.00
C LEU A 272 14.42 18.02 -4.82
N ARG A 273 14.63 16.77 -4.38
CA ARG A 273 15.97 16.19 -4.22
C ARG A 273 15.98 14.76 -4.73
N GLY A 274 17.10 14.36 -5.33
CA GLY A 274 17.44 12.97 -5.56
C GLY A 274 18.32 12.46 -4.41
N ILE A 275 18.09 11.25 -3.97
CA ILE A 275 18.90 10.53 -2.98
C ILE A 275 19.41 9.27 -3.67
N ALA A 276 20.71 9.12 -3.78
CA ALA A 276 21.33 8.00 -4.48
C ALA A 276 22.45 7.38 -3.65
N PRO A 277 22.85 6.15 -3.93
CA PRO A 277 24.06 5.56 -3.37
C PRO A 277 25.29 6.41 -3.67
N ASP A 278 26.32 6.25 -2.85
CA ASP A 278 27.57 6.97 -2.99
C ASP A 278 28.13 6.91 -4.42
N ALA A 279 28.61 8.05 -4.94
CA ALA A 279 29.10 8.27 -6.30
C ALA A 279 28.07 8.05 -7.44
N LYS A 280 26.76 8.02 -7.15
CA LYS A 280 25.70 7.80 -8.17
C LYS A 280 24.75 9.00 -8.33
N ALA A 281 24.81 10.01 -7.46
CA ALA A 281 23.80 11.08 -7.40
C ALA A 281 23.63 11.87 -8.70
N GLU A 282 24.69 12.10 -9.46
CA GLU A 282 24.65 12.83 -10.75
C GLU A 282 23.77 12.12 -11.80
N LYS A 283 23.64 10.79 -11.73
CA LYS A 283 22.80 10.01 -12.65
C LYS A 283 21.31 10.24 -12.46
N MET A 284 20.88 10.87 -11.38
CA MET A 284 19.48 11.22 -11.13
C MET A 284 19.01 12.46 -11.91
N GLN A 285 19.92 13.16 -12.59
CA GLN A 285 19.64 14.45 -13.24
C GLN A 285 18.44 14.37 -14.21
N HIS A 286 18.33 13.30 -14.99
CA HIS A 286 17.21 13.12 -15.94
C HIS A 286 15.88 13.01 -15.21
N ALA A 287 15.72 12.05 -14.29
CA ALA A 287 14.48 11.84 -13.55
C ALA A 287 14.04 13.11 -12.78
N LEU A 288 15.00 13.81 -12.16
CA LEU A 288 14.73 15.06 -11.46
C LEU A 288 14.27 16.18 -12.40
N SER A 289 14.77 16.24 -13.64
CA SER A 289 14.37 17.27 -14.61
C SER A 289 12.93 17.09 -15.10
N GLU A 290 12.42 15.86 -15.17
CA GLU A 290 11.06 15.54 -15.61
C GLU A 290 10.00 15.77 -14.50
N THR A 291 10.37 15.58 -13.26
CA THR A 291 9.46 15.60 -12.10
C THR A 291 8.59 16.86 -11.99
N PRO A 292 9.09 18.10 -12.20
CA PRO A 292 8.25 19.30 -12.09
C PRO A 292 7.10 19.37 -13.10
N ALA A 293 7.30 18.88 -14.33
CA ALA A 293 6.27 18.88 -15.38
C ALA A 293 5.18 17.85 -15.07
N ILE A 294 5.56 16.66 -14.59
CA ILE A 294 4.64 15.63 -14.12
C ILE A 294 3.79 16.18 -12.97
N LEU A 295 4.44 16.74 -11.94
CA LEU A 295 3.78 17.26 -10.76
C LEU A 295 2.78 18.37 -11.09
N LYS A 296 3.18 19.31 -11.94
CA LYS A 296 2.29 20.39 -12.40
C LYS A 296 1.07 19.83 -13.12
N THR A 297 1.26 18.81 -13.96
CA THR A 297 0.16 18.19 -14.71
C THR A 297 -0.84 17.53 -13.76
N LEU A 298 -0.37 16.88 -12.69
CA LEU A 298 -1.20 16.28 -11.66
C LEU A 298 -1.95 17.35 -10.83
N GLU A 299 -1.26 18.39 -10.36
CA GLU A 299 -1.88 19.50 -9.64
C GLU A 299 -3.00 20.15 -10.46
N ASP A 300 -2.78 20.39 -11.76
CA ASP A 300 -3.77 20.96 -12.67
C ASP A 300 -4.96 20.01 -12.90
N TYR A 301 -4.69 18.70 -13.03
CA TYR A 301 -5.76 17.70 -13.21
C TYR A 301 -6.66 17.62 -11.98
N PHE A 302 -6.07 17.48 -10.79
CA PHE A 302 -6.82 17.31 -9.54
C PHE A 302 -7.39 18.62 -8.98
N ALA A 303 -6.92 19.78 -9.45
CA ALA A 303 -7.20 21.09 -8.85
C ALA A 303 -6.85 21.11 -7.34
N PHE A 304 -5.76 20.43 -6.99
CA PHE A 304 -5.27 20.21 -5.63
C PHE A 304 -3.76 20.18 -5.66
N GLY A 305 -3.10 21.05 -4.89
CA GLY A 305 -1.65 21.14 -4.83
C GLY A 305 -1.01 19.87 -4.24
N TYR A 306 0.24 19.61 -4.58
CA TYR A 306 1.03 18.53 -3.97
C TYR A 306 0.91 18.61 -2.43
N PRO A 307 0.49 17.51 -1.78
CA PRO A 307 -0.01 17.60 -0.41
C PRO A 307 1.07 17.60 0.68
N PHE A 308 2.34 17.37 0.33
CA PHE A 308 3.44 17.20 1.28
C PHE A 308 4.49 18.32 1.16
N ASP A 309 5.34 18.47 2.21
CA ASP A 309 6.22 19.65 2.33
C ASP A 309 7.55 19.53 1.58
N LYS A 310 7.91 18.33 1.15
CA LYS A 310 9.11 18.05 0.34
C LYS A 310 8.85 16.91 -0.63
N LEU A 311 9.72 16.76 -1.62
CA LEU A 311 9.73 15.67 -2.56
C LEU A 311 11.16 15.16 -2.74
N ASP A 312 11.44 14.00 -2.15
CA ASP A 312 12.68 13.26 -2.36
C ASP A 312 12.39 12.02 -3.23
N LEU A 313 13.23 11.78 -4.22
CA LEU A 313 13.25 10.56 -5.02
C LEU A 313 14.46 9.73 -4.58
N LEU A 314 14.23 8.55 -4.03
CA LEU A 314 15.29 7.65 -3.56
C LEU A 314 15.58 6.58 -4.61
N ALA A 315 16.79 6.57 -5.15
CA ALA A 315 17.29 5.47 -5.99
C ALA A 315 17.82 4.35 -5.09
N ALA A 316 17.00 3.34 -4.83
CA ALA A 316 17.27 2.27 -3.88
C ALA A 316 17.84 1.03 -4.58
N PRO A 317 19.10 0.64 -4.32
CA PRO A 317 19.65 -0.62 -4.81
C PRO A 317 18.90 -1.82 -4.22
N ASP A 318 18.78 -2.92 -5.00
CA ASP A 318 18.11 -4.16 -4.57
C ASP A 318 16.67 -3.94 -4.02
N PHE A 319 15.97 -2.91 -4.47
CA PHE A 319 14.57 -2.72 -4.12
C PHE A 319 13.71 -3.77 -4.83
N ALA A 320 12.90 -4.54 -4.09
CA ALA A 320 12.18 -5.70 -4.66
C ALA A 320 11.05 -5.28 -5.62
N ALA A 321 10.32 -4.20 -5.32
CA ALA A 321 9.32 -3.62 -6.21
C ALA A 321 9.95 -2.75 -7.31
N GLY A 322 9.15 -2.23 -8.24
CA GLY A 322 9.58 -1.21 -9.18
C GLY A 322 9.82 0.13 -8.48
N ALA A 323 8.80 0.58 -7.75
CA ALA A 323 8.86 1.76 -6.92
C ALA A 323 7.84 1.66 -5.77
N MET A 324 7.75 2.71 -4.95
CA MET A 324 6.83 2.83 -3.83
C MET A 324 6.54 4.30 -3.55
N GLU A 325 5.29 4.64 -3.46
CA GLU A 325 4.75 5.99 -3.39
C GLU A 325 4.97 6.74 -2.07
N ASN A 326 5.81 6.29 -1.16
CA ASN A 326 6.00 6.86 0.18
C ASN A 326 5.99 8.40 0.17
N PRO A 327 5.04 9.09 0.83
CA PRO A 327 4.92 10.54 0.80
C PRO A 327 6.21 11.24 1.19
N GLY A 328 6.68 12.15 0.34
CA GLY A 328 7.88 12.94 0.56
C GLY A 328 9.22 12.19 0.48
N LEU A 329 9.23 10.86 0.35
CA LEU A 329 10.42 10.02 0.13
C LEU A 329 10.04 8.84 -0.78
N ILE A 330 9.68 9.14 -2.04
CA ILE A 330 9.29 8.14 -3.02
C ILE A 330 10.50 7.26 -3.33
N THR A 331 10.33 5.94 -3.18
CA THR A 331 11.41 4.98 -3.37
C THR A 331 11.31 4.32 -4.73
N PHE A 332 12.41 4.25 -5.46
CA PHE A 332 12.50 3.64 -6.79
C PHE A 332 13.62 2.60 -6.80
N ARG A 333 13.43 1.53 -7.52
CA ARG A 333 14.54 0.66 -7.89
C ARG A 333 15.58 1.48 -8.65
N ASP A 334 16.84 1.38 -8.29
CA ASP A 334 17.91 2.31 -8.67
C ASP A 334 18.02 2.54 -10.18
N TYR A 335 17.91 1.50 -11.02
CA TYR A 335 18.03 1.63 -12.48
C TYR A 335 16.93 2.52 -13.11
N LEU A 336 15.80 2.72 -12.43
CA LEU A 336 14.73 3.62 -12.89
C LEU A 336 15.12 5.09 -12.73
N MET A 337 16.02 5.40 -11.80
CA MET A 337 16.44 6.77 -11.49
C MET A 337 17.86 7.09 -11.95
N LEU A 338 18.74 6.09 -12.04
CA LEU A 338 20.15 6.26 -12.35
C LEU A 338 20.40 6.08 -13.84
N LEU A 339 20.12 7.13 -14.63
CA LEU A 339 20.27 7.12 -16.08
C LEU A 339 21.55 7.83 -16.53
N ASP A 340 22.23 7.23 -17.51
CA ASP A 340 23.33 7.86 -18.23
C ASP A 340 22.77 8.65 -19.45
N LYS A 341 23.57 9.57 -20.01
CA LYS A 341 23.17 10.43 -21.14
C LYS A 341 22.83 9.62 -22.41
N ASP A 342 23.40 8.44 -22.53
CA ASP A 342 23.25 7.50 -23.64
C ASP A 342 22.38 6.28 -23.26
N SER A 343 21.64 6.38 -22.16
CA SER A 343 20.71 5.32 -21.78
C SER A 343 19.71 5.04 -22.90
N PRO A 344 19.43 3.76 -23.22
CA PRO A 344 18.43 3.40 -24.24
C PRO A 344 17.06 4.01 -23.94
N VAL A 345 16.34 4.42 -24.98
CA VAL A 345 15.00 5.05 -24.89
C VAL A 345 14.04 4.25 -24.01
N PHE A 346 14.12 2.93 -24.05
CA PHE A 346 13.30 2.05 -23.19
C PHE A 346 13.47 2.36 -21.68
N PHE A 347 14.70 2.56 -21.23
CA PHE A 347 14.94 2.91 -19.81
C PHE A 347 14.49 4.34 -19.48
N VAL A 348 14.65 5.26 -20.41
CA VAL A 348 14.20 6.66 -20.27
C VAL A 348 12.67 6.71 -20.15
N GLN A 349 11.97 6.03 -21.06
CA GLN A 349 10.50 5.90 -21.04
C GLN A 349 10.01 5.24 -19.75
N ASN A 350 10.65 4.14 -19.33
CA ASN A 350 10.26 3.42 -18.12
C ASN A 350 10.47 4.26 -16.86
N SER A 351 11.59 4.99 -16.78
CA SER A 351 11.87 5.96 -15.72
C SER A 351 10.76 7.02 -15.62
N PHE A 352 10.38 7.60 -16.75
CA PHE A 352 9.32 8.60 -16.81
C PHE A 352 7.96 8.02 -16.39
N ASN A 353 7.60 6.86 -16.95
CA ASN A 353 6.34 6.19 -16.68
C ASN A 353 6.18 5.87 -15.19
N VAL A 354 7.18 5.26 -14.58
CA VAL A 354 7.12 4.90 -13.16
C VAL A 354 7.13 6.15 -12.27
N ASN A 355 7.92 7.19 -12.62
CA ASN A 355 7.88 8.45 -11.87
C ASN A 355 6.49 9.12 -11.93
N ALA A 356 5.82 9.08 -13.08
CA ALA A 356 4.45 9.59 -13.22
C ALA A 356 3.42 8.76 -12.43
N HIS A 357 3.61 7.44 -12.34
CA HIS A 357 2.81 6.52 -11.52
C HIS A 357 2.92 6.87 -10.03
N GLU A 358 4.13 6.90 -9.50
CA GLU A 358 4.37 7.18 -8.07
C GLU A 358 3.92 8.58 -7.65
N LEU A 359 4.07 9.56 -8.55
CA LEU A 359 3.57 10.90 -8.28
C LEU A 359 2.03 10.97 -8.31
N ALA A 360 1.35 10.14 -9.11
CA ALA A 360 -0.12 10.10 -9.11
C ALA A 360 -0.67 9.51 -7.80
N HIS A 361 0.02 8.56 -7.19
CA HIS A 361 -0.31 8.02 -5.88
C HIS A 361 -0.37 9.05 -4.77
N GLN A 362 0.34 10.18 -4.90
CA GLN A 362 0.32 11.22 -3.88
C GLN A 362 -1.09 11.77 -3.61
N TRP A 363 -2.03 11.59 -4.56
CA TRP A 363 -3.46 11.87 -4.38
C TRP A 363 -4.28 10.59 -4.18
N PHE A 364 -4.02 9.54 -5.00
CA PHE A 364 -4.70 8.23 -4.94
C PHE A 364 -3.81 7.18 -4.26
N GLY A 365 -4.00 6.98 -2.99
CA GLY A 365 -3.19 6.17 -2.10
C GLY A 365 -2.80 6.96 -0.86
N ASP A 366 -2.23 8.15 -1.05
CA ASP A 366 -1.66 8.95 0.03
C ASP A 366 -2.65 9.94 0.64
N VAL A 367 -3.23 10.85 -0.16
CA VAL A 367 -4.26 11.79 0.33
C VAL A 367 -5.55 11.05 0.63
N VAL A 368 -6.02 10.22 -0.28
CA VAL A 368 -7.18 9.34 -0.07
C VAL A 368 -6.73 7.90 -0.17
N THR A 369 -6.89 7.15 0.90
CA THR A 369 -6.42 5.76 1.02
C THR A 369 -7.61 4.80 1.11
N MET A 370 -7.55 3.64 0.49
CA MET A 370 -8.54 2.58 0.71
C MET A 370 -8.54 2.12 2.19
N PRO A 371 -9.69 1.75 2.77
CA PRO A 371 -9.73 1.27 4.16
C PRO A 371 -9.23 -0.17 4.31
N TRP A 372 -9.19 -0.94 3.22
CA TRP A 372 -8.71 -2.31 3.19
C TRP A 372 -8.27 -2.73 1.78
N TRP A 373 -7.50 -3.77 1.70
CA TRP A 373 -6.81 -4.26 0.51
C TRP A 373 -7.73 -4.78 -0.62
N ASP A 374 -9.00 -5.05 -0.35
CA ASP A 374 -10.00 -5.39 -1.39
C ASP A 374 -10.29 -4.22 -2.34
N ASP A 375 -10.00 -2.99 -1.93
CA ASP A 375 -10.10 -1.78 -2.75
C ASP A 375 -8.71 -1.24 -3.19
N LEU A 376 -7.65 -2.07 -3.21
CA LEU A 376 -6.30 -1.70 -3.67
C LEU A 376 -6.29 -1.10 -5.09
N TRP A 377 -7.21 -1.51 -5.93
CA TRP A 377 -7.37 -0.96 -7.28
C TRP A 377 -7.61 0.55 -7.30
N LEU A 378 -8.16 1.14 -6.25
CA LEU A 378 -8.32 2.60 -6.12
C LEU A 378 -6.97 3.33 -6.13
N ASN A 379 -5.92 2.71 -5.63
CA ASN A 379 -4.57 3.23 -5.70
C ASN A 379 -3.95 2.90 -7.07
N GLU A 380 -3.79 1.62 -7.35
CA GLU A 380 -2.96 1.10 -8.44
C GLU A 380 -3.53 1.33 -9.84
N SER A 381 -4.83 1.04 -10.02
CA SER A 381 -5.48 1.28 -11.31
C SER A 381 -5.48 2.76 -11.66
N PHE A 382 -5.68 3.62 -10.64
CA PHE A 382 -5.72 5.05 -10.84
C PHE A 382 -4.36 5.62 -11.21
N ALA A 383 -3.30 5.20 -10.51
CA ALA A 383 -1.94 5.61 -10.81
C ALA A 383 -1.50 5.12 -12.20
N THR A 384 -1.81 3.87 -12.56
CA THR A 384 -1.53 3.30 -13.88
C THR A 384 -2.25 4.06 -15.00
N TRP A 385 -3.53 4.37 -14.81
CA TRP A 385 -4.31 5.15 -15.76
C TRP A 385 -3.77 6.57 -15.90
N MET A 386 -3.42 7.24 -14.81
CA MET A 386 -2.88 8.60 -14.81
C MET A 386 -1.48 8.67 -15.41
N GLN A 387 -0.61 7.69 -15.13
CA GLN A 387 0.68 7.51 -15.79
C GLN A 387 0.55 7.58 -17.31
N SER A 388 -0.34 6.79 -17.89
CA SER A 388 -0.57 6.76 -19.34
C SER A 388 -1.02 8.14 -19.89
N LYS A 389 -1.92 8.85 -19.19
CA LYS A 389 -2.37 10.20 -19.56
C LYS A 389 -1.24 11.22 -19.51
N ILE A 390 -0.41 11.19 -18.48
CA ILE A 390 0.72 12.11 -18.29
C ILE A 390 1.76 11.86 -19.39
N THR A 391 2.11 10.59 -19.62
CA THR A 391 3.09 10.22 -20.65
C THR A 391 2.61 10.65 -22.04
N GLN A 392 1.36 10.38 -22.39
CA GLN A 392 0.80 10.82 -23.67
C GLN A 392 0.81 12.35 -23.83
N LYS A 393 0.61 13.08 -22.74
CA LYS A 393 0.58 14.54 -22.76
C LYS A 393 1.97 15.18 -22.86
N LEU A 394 2.96 14.67 -22.11
CA LEU A 394 4.29 15.27 -21.99
C LEU A 394 5.29 14.67 -22.98
N HIS A 395 5.15 13.39 -23.31
CA HIS A 395 6.01 12.64 -24.21
C HIS A 395 5.19 11.81 -25.22
N PRO A 396 4.45 12.46 -26.14
CA PRO A 396 3.64 11.75 -27.14
C PRO A 396 4.46 10.80 -28.02
N GLU A 397 5.77 11.05 -28.17
CA GLU A 397 6.72 10.19 -28.89
C GLU A 397 6.90 8.80 -28.24
N PHE A 398 6.55 8.64 -26.96
CA PHE A 398 6.58 7.34 -26.27
C PHE A 398 5.37 6.46 -26.61
N ASN A 399 4.37 7.00 -27.34
CA ASN A 399 3.20 6.26 -27.80
C ASN A 399 2.43 5.56 -26.65
N ALA A 400 2.19 6.24 -25.54
CA ALA A 400 1.52 5.69 -24.38
C ALA A 400 0.10 5.14 -24.69
N ASP A 401 -0.59 5.69 -25.69
CA ASP A 401 -1.88 5.16 -26.15
C ASP A 401 -1.75 3.76 -26.75
N LEU A 402 -0.67 3.48 -27.49
CA LEU A 402 -0.40 2.16 -28.04
C LEU A 402 0.02 1.17 -26.94
N GLU A 403 0.85 1.61 -26.01
CA GLU A 403 1.24 0.82 -24.83
C GLU A 403 -0.01 0.41 -24.02
N ARG A 404 -0.92 1.34 -23.75
CA ARG A 404 -2.18 1.08 -23.04
C ARG A 404 -3.06 0.03 -23.75
N ILE A 405 -3.10 0.03 -25.10
CA ILE A 405 -3.83 -1.00 -25.86
C ILE A 405 -3.18 -2.38 -25.66
N THR A 406 -1.85 -2.43 -25.68
CA THR A 406 -1.08 -3.67 -25.48
C THR A 406 -1.31 -4.21 -24.06
N ASP A 407 -1.20 -3.36 -23.03
CA ASP A 407 -1.42 -3.70 -21.63
C ASP A 407 -2.85 -4.21 -21.38
N THR A 408 -3.83 -3.54 -22.02
CA THR A 408 -5.24 -3.98 -21.96
C THR A 408 -5.41 -5.36 -22.59
N ALA A 409 -4.77 -5.61 -23.74
CA ALA A 409 -4.85 -6.92 -24.40
C ALA A 409 -4.17 -8.03 -23.57
N ASP A 410 -3.07 -7.73 -22.90
CA ASP A 410 -2.38 -8.68 -22.02
C ASP A 410 -3.19 -8.96 -20.75
N ALA A 411 -3.82 -7.93 -20.17
CA ALA A 411 -4.77 -8.12 -19.07
C ALA A 411 -5.97 -8.99 -19.49
N MET A 412 -6.52 -8.79 -20.68
CA MET A 412 -7.62 -9.61 -21.22
C MET A 412 -7.24 -11.08 -21.39
N LYS A 413 -5.99 -11.41 -21.71
CA LYS A 413 -5.53 -12.81 -21.78
C LYS A 413 -5.65 -13.49 -20.43
N SER A 414 -5.20 -12.84 -19.37
CA SER A 414 -5.33 -13.32 -17.99
C SER A 414 -6.79 -13.37 -17.55
N ASP A 415 -7.56 -12.32 -17.86
CA ASP A 415 -8.97 -12.18 -17.47
C ASP A 415 -9.90 -13.16 -18.20
N SER A 416 -9.48 -13.76 -19.31
CA SER A 416 -10.23 -14.81 -20.01
C SER A 416 -10.17 -16.19 -19.35
N LEU A 417 -9.32 -16.37 -18.34
CA LEU A 417 -9.17 -17.65 -17.65
C LEU A 417 -10.33 -17.88 -16.67
N VAL A 418 -10.81 -19.12 -16.59
CA VAL A 418 -11.91 -19.52 -15.69
C VAL A 418 -11.55 -19.28 -14.21
N SER A 419 -10.26 -19.34 -13.86
CA SER A 419 -9.76 -19.18 -12.51
C SER A 419 -9.43 -17.73 -12.15
N VAL A 420 -9.68 -16.77 -13.04
CA VAL A 420 -9.30 -15.37 -12.79
C VAL A 420 -10.13 -14.76 -11.66
N ARG A 421 -9.48 -13.90 -10.88
CA ARG A 421 -10.13 -13.09 -9.87
C ARG A 421 -10.83 -11.86 -10.49
N ARG A 422 -11.74 -11.25 -9.76
CA ARG A 422 -12.30 -9.93 -10.09
C ARG A 422 -11.37 -8.81 -9.63
N ILE A 423 -11.55 -7.59 -10.14
CA ILE A 423 -10.77 -6.41 -9.71
C ILE A 423 -10.94 -6.23 -8.20
N ARG A 424 -12.18 -6.17 -7.73
CA ARG A 424 -12.53 -6.03 -6.32
C ARG A 424 -12.77 -7.42 -5.70
N GLN A 425 -11.69 -8.08 -5.35
CA GLN A 425 -11.71 -9.39 -4.72
C GLN A 425 -11.74 -9.24 -3.20
N PRO A 426 -12.64 -9.93 -2.48
CA PRO A 426 -12.60 -9.95 -1.02
C PRO A 426 -11.25 -10.47 -0.49
N ILE A 427 -10.67 -9.73 0.43
CA ILE A 427 -9.44 -10.07 1.13
C ILE A 427 -9.81 -10.43 2.57
N LEU A 428 -9.75 -11.71 2.89
CA LEU A 428 -10.19 -12.26 4.17
C LEU A 428 -9.03 -12.59 5.11
N SER A 429 -7.83 -12.78 4.56
CA SER A 429 -6.62 -13.10 5.30
C SER A 429 -5.40 -12.38 4.74
N ASN A 430 -4.31 -12.36 5.48
CA ASN A 430 -3.05 -11.77 5.03
C ASN A 430 -2.48 -12.47 3.78
N ALA A 431 -2.72 -13.78 3.63
CA ALA A 431 -2.27 -14.54 2.46
C ALA A 431 -2.96 -14.10 1.15
N ASP A 432 -4.16 -13.54 1.25
CA ASP A 432 -4.91 -13.07 0.08
C ASP A 432 -4.36 -11.73 -0.44
N ILE A 433 -3.71 -10.92 0.40
CA ILE A 433 -3.30 -9.55 0.07
C ILE A 433 -2.34 -9.54 -1.12
N GLN A 434 -1.30 -10.39 -1.10
CA GLN A 434 -0.30 -10.45 -2.19
C GLN A 434 -0.91 -10.86 -3.53
N THR A 435 -2.04 -11.57 -3.53
CA THR A 435 -2.74 -11.96 -4.75
C THR A 435 -3.46 -10.79 -5.42
N ALA A 436 -3.57 -9.66 -4.74
CA ALA A 436 -4.19 -8.44 -5.28
C ALA A 436 -3.24 -7.61 -6.15
N PHE A 437 -1.92 -7.81 -6.06
CA PHE A 437 -0.89 -7.08 -6.83
C PHE A 437 -0.61 -7.78 -8.16
N ASP A 438 -1.52 -7.68 -9.12
CA ASP A 438 -1.39 -8.29 -10.44
C ASP A 438 -2.03 -7.45 -11.56
N GLY A 439 -1.91 -7.89 -12.82
CA GLY A 439 -2.45 -7.19 -13.99
C GLY A 439 -3.97 -6.94 -13.98
N ILE A 440 -4.72 -7.64 -13.10
CA ILE A 440 -6.16 -7.38 -12.94
C ILE A 440 -6.36 -6.10 -12.13
N THR A 441 -5.58 -5.89 -11.09
CA THR A 441 -5.62 -4.62 -10.34
C THR A 441 -5.04 -3.46 -11.17
N TYR A 442 -3.86 -3.62 -11.76
CA TYR A 442 -3.18 -2.53 -12.46
C TYR A 442 -3.80 -2.25 -13.84
N GLN A 443 -3.66 -3.16 -14.81
CA GLN A 443 -3.99 -2.93 -16.22
C GLN A 443 -5.49 -3.02 -16.50
N LYS A 444 -6.19 -4.08 -16.03
CA LYS A 444 -7.64 -4.18 -16.23
C LYS A 444 -8.36 -3.03 -15.52
N GLY A 445 -7.96 -2.71 -14.29
CA GLY A 445 -8.56 -1.61 -13.56
C GLY A 445 -8.36 -0.26 -14.24
N ALA A 446 -7.15 0.04 -14.74
CA ALA A 446 -6.87 1.24 -15.53
C ALA A 446 -7.67 1.29 -16.84
N ALA A 447 -7.82 0.15 -17.54
CA ALA A 447 -8.65 0.04 -18.73
C ALA A 447 -10.13 0.35 -18.44
N VAL A 448 -10.65 -0.12 -17.30
CA VAL A 448 -12.02 0.18 -16.84
C VAL A 448 -12.18 1.67 -16.54
N LEU A 449 -11.24 2.31 -15.85
CA LEU A 449 -11.26 3.76 -15.61
C LEU A 449 -11.27 4.53 -16.93
N ASN A 450 -10.40 4.18 -17.87
CA ASN A 450 -10.33 4.80 -19.18
C ASN A 450 -11.64 4.62 -19.97
N MET A 451 -12.26 3.45 -19.91
CA MET A 451 -13.56 3.18 -20.57
C MET A 451 -14.66 4.09 -20.00
N PHE A 452 -14.73 4.25 -18.66
CA PHE A 452 -15.74 5.11 -18.03
C PHE A 452 -15.46 6.59 -18.22
N GLU A 453 -14.19 7.01 -18.29
CA GLU A 453 -13.83 8.37 -18.68
C GLU A 453 -14.34 8.68 -20.10
N ASN A 454 -14.07 7.81 -21.07
CA ASN A 454 -14.56 7.97 -22.44
C ASN A 454 -16.09 7.97 -22.51
N TYR A 455 -16.77 7.18 -21.68
CA TYR A 455 -18.23 7.14 -21.62
C TYR A 455 -18.85 8.43 -21.04
N LEU A 456 -18.25 9.00 -19.99
CA LEU A 456 -18.74 10.23 -19.36
C LEU A 456 -18.30 11.50 -20.09
N GLY A 457 -17.18 11.44 -20.79
CA GLY A 457 -16.39 12.57 -21.25
C GLY A 457 -15.43 13.07 -20.15
N GLU A 458 -14.26 13.53 -20.59
CA GLU A 458 -13.12 13.87 -19.73
C GLU A 458 -13.47 14.85 -18.60
N GLU A 459 -14.19 15.94 -18.91
CA GLU A 459 -14.47 16.98 -17.94
C GLU A 459 -15.40 16.51 -16.80
N LYS A 460 -16.41 15.70 -17.11
CA LYS A 460 -17.32 15.15 -16.10
C LYS A 460 -16.60 14.14 -15.21
N PHE A 461 -15.79 13.26 -15.83
CA PHE A 461 -14.99 12.28 -15.09
C PHE A 461 -14.02 12.99 -14.15
N LYS A 462 -13.24 13.94 -14.66
CA LYS A 462 -12.31 14.75 -13.90
C LYS A 462 -13.00 15.48 -12.73
N GLN A 463 -14.18 16.05 -12.94
CA GLN A 463 -14.94 16.71 -11.87
C GLN A 463 -15.38 15.72 -10.80
N GLY A 464 -15.82 14.51 -11.17
CA GLY A 464 -16.14 13.44 -10.21
C GLY A 464 -14.95 13.03 -9.37
N VAL A 465 -13.78 12.88 -10.00
CA VAL A 465 -12.51 12.59 -9.34
C VAL A 465 -12.13 13.71 -8.35
N ARG A 466 -12.22 14.97 -8.75
CA ARG A 466 -11.96 16.13 -7.88
C ARG A 466 -12.88 16.15 -6.66
N ASN A 467 -14.17 15.89 -6.86
CA ASN A 467 -15.15 15.82 -5.78
C ASN A 467 -14.81 14.70 -4.78
N TYR A 468 -14.42 13.54 -5.29
CA TYR A 468 -13.99 12.41 -4.46
C TYR A 468 -12.77 12.77 -3.61
N ILE A 469 -11.69 13.31 -4.20
CA ILE A 469 -10.48 13.69 -3.47
C ILE A 469 -10.81 14.76 -2.42
N ASN A 470 -11.53 15.82 -2.78
CA ASN A 470 -11.85 16.91 -1.86
C ASN A 470 -12.68 16.45 -0.66
N LYS A 471 -13.61 15.50 -0.88
CA LYS A 471 -14.47 14.97 0.17
C LYS A 471 -13.74 14.08 1.16
N HIS A 472 -12.75 13.31 0.69
CA HIS A 472 -12.10 12.26 1.47
C HIS A 472 -10.62 12.55 1.80
N GLN A 473 -10.14 13.77 1.55
CA GLN A 473 -8.73 14.14 1.76
C GLN A 473 -8.24 13.80 3.17
N TYR A 474 -7.07 13.22 3.24
CA TYR A 474 -6.39 12.73 4.45
C TYR A 474 -7.17 11.66 5.24
N GLY A 475 -8.18 11.08 4.62
CA GLY A 475 -9.00 10.00 5.18
C GLY A 475 -9.00 8.75 4.29
N ASN A 476 -9.99 7.90 4.55
CA ASN A 476 -10.23 6.68 3.77
C ASN A 476 -11.48 6.83 2.90
N ALA A 477 -11.46 6.15 1.76
CA ALA A 477 -12.64 6.02 0.90
C ALA A 477 -12.66 4.65 0.22
N THR A 478 -13.86 4.17 -0.07
CA THR A 478 -14.14 2.89 -0.72
C THR A 478 -14.40 3.06 -2.22
N ALA A 479 -14.41 1.95 -2.95
CA ALA A 479 -14.89 1.94 -4.34
C ALA A 479 -16.27 2.60 -4.51
N ASN A 480 -17.17 2.40 -3.54
CA ASN A 480 -18.51 2.99 -3.60
C ASN A 480 -18.48 4.53 -3.53
N ASP A 481 -17.54 5.10 -2.81
CA ASP A 481 -17.39 6.57 -2.70
C ASP A 481 -16.96 7.18 -4.04
N LEU A 482 -15.98 6.57 -4.73
CA LEU A 482 -15.56 7.00 -6.06
C LEU A 482 -16.70 6.82 -7.09
N ILE A 483 -17.33 5.64 -7.11
CA ILE A 483 -18.43 5.35 -8.03
C ILE A 483 -19.58 6.35 -7.83
N SER A 484 -19.91 6.69 -6.57
CA SER A 484 -20.97 7.65 -6.25
C SER A 484 -20.62 9.04 -6.77
N ALA A 485 -19.38 9.50 -6.59
CA ALA A 485 -18.93 10.79 -7.09
C ALA A 485 -18.97 10.87 -8.63
N LEU A 486 -18.61 9.80 -9.33
CA LEU A 486 -18.71 9.71 -10.80
C LEU A 486 -20.16 9.60 -11.27
N ALA A 487 -21.00 8.82 -10.58
CA ALA A 487 -22.42 8.64 -10.91
C ALA A 487 -23.20 9.97 -10.80
N GLU A 488 -22.88 10.79 -9.82
CA GLU A 488 -23.44 12.14 -9.65
C GLU A 488 -23.13 13.00 -10.88
N GLN A 489 -21.88 13.03 -11.36
CA GLN A 489 -21.48 13.77 -12.56
C GLN A 489 -22.09 13.19 -13.85
N SER A 490 -22.38 11.90 -13.87
CA SER A 490 -23.00 11.25 -15.04
C SER A 490 -24.43 11.71 -15.31
N GLY A 491 -25.18 12.10 -14.26
CA GLY A 491 -26.62 12.33 -14.29
C GLY A 491 -27.45 11.06 -14.50
N GLN A 492 -26.83 9.86 -14.44
CA GLN A 492 -27.49 8.57 -14.69
C GLN A 492 -27.72 7.74 -13.40
N GLY A 493 -27.22 8.22 -12.25
CA GLY A 493 -27.43 7.63 -10.93
C GLY A 493 -27.13 6.13 -10.88
N GLU A 494 -28.11 5.33 -10.47
CA GLU A 494 -27.93 3.89 -10.30
C GLU A 494 -27.56 3.11 -11.59
N ARG A 495 -27.95 3.60 -12.76
CA ARG A 495 -27.57 2.95 -14.03
C ARG A 495 -26.05 2.96 -14.20
N PHE A 496 -25.42 4.11 -13.97
CA PHE A 496 -23.97 4.24 -14.01
C PHE A 496 -23.32 3.39 -12.93
N THR A 497 -23.80 3.47 -11.70
CA THR A 497 -23.30 2.67 -10.57
C THR A 497 -23.31 1.19 -10.86
N ARG A 498 -24.43 0.63 -11.36
CA ARG A 498 -24.52 -0.79 -11.72
C ARG A 498 -23.56 -1.16 -12.85
N ALA A 499 -23.43 -0.31 -13.87
CA ALA A 499 -22.53 -0.54 -14.97
C ALA A 499 -21.07 -0.63 -14.48
N MET A 500 -20.60 0.34 -13.68
CA MET A 500 -19.23 0.34 -13.17
C MET A 500 -18.96 -0.85 -12.24
N LYS A 501 -19.87 -1.14 -11.31
CA LYS A 501 -19.77 -2.30 -10.43
C LYS A 501 -19.72 -3.62 -11.18
N SER A 502 -20.39 -3.76 -12.31
CA SER A 502 -20.34 -5.00 -13.08
C SER A 502 -18.95 -5.35 -13.61
N PHE A 503 -18.12 -4.33 -13.89
CA PHE A 503 -16.73 -4.55 -14.28
C PHE A 503 -15.77 -4.77 -13.09
N LEU A 504 -16.09 -4.22 -11.93
CA LEU A 504 -15.25 -4.35 -10.72
C LEU A 504 -15.51 -5.66 -9.97
N ASP A 505 -16.77 -6.07 -9.90
CA ASP A 505 -17.24 -7.17 -9.06
C ASP A 505 -17.40 -8.50 -9.82
N GLN A 506 -17.12 -8.51 -11.12
CA GLN A 506 -17.18 -9.71 -11.97
C GLN A 506 -15.84 -9.96 -12.66
N PRO A 507 -15.39 -11.23 -12.75
CA PRO A 507 -14.24 -11.62 -13.56
C PRO A 507 -14.65 -11.75 -15.03
N GLY A 508 -13.66 -11.76 -15.92
CA GLY A 508 -13.82 -12.09 -17.32
C GLY A 508 -14.00 -10.90 -18.25
N VAL A 509 -13.80 -11.17 -19.52
CA VAL A 509 -13.90 -10.21 -20.63
C VAL A 509 -15.30 -10.31 -21.24
N PRO A 510 -16.03 -9.20 -21.44
CA PRO A 510 -17.32 -9.22 -22.12
C PRO A 510 -17.19 -9.72 -23.57
N LEU A 511 -17.96 -10.73 -23.96
CA LEU A 511 -18.07 -11.16 -25.36
C LEU A 511 -19.20 -10.38 -26.04
N ILE A 512 -18.83 -9.58 -27.02
CA ILE A 512 -19.79 -8.76 -27.76
C ILE A 512 -20.01 -9.35 -29.16
N ASN A 513 -21.24 -9.79 -29.42
CA ASN A 513 -21.68 -10.21 -30.73
C ASN A 513 -22.29 -9.02 -31.46
N THR A 514 -21.88 -8.81 -32.71
CA THR A 514 -22.41 -7.73 -33.54
C THR A 514 -22.95 -8.27 -34.87
N ALA A 515 -24.05 -7.70 -35.36
CA ALA A 515 -24.60 -7.99 -36.68
C ALA A 515 -25.16 -6.71 -37.30
N LEU A 516 -24.91 -6.52 -38.60
CA LEU A 516 -25.57 -5.47 -39.38
C LEU A 516 -26.95 -5.96 -39.83
N GLN A 517 -27.98 -5.13 -39.66
CA GLN A 517 -29.32 -5.34 -40.12
C GLN A 517 -29.74 -4.14 -40.97
N GLN A 518 -30.21 -4.39 -42.17
CA GLN A 518 -30.74 -3.36 -43.07
C GLN A 518 -32.28 -3.39 -43.03
N GLU A 519 -32.90 -2.24 -42.76
CA GLU A 519 -34.34 -2.05 -42.84
C GLU A 519 -34.65 -0.87 -43.76
N GLY A 520 -35.05 -1.16 -44.99
CA GLY A 520 -35.20 -0.14 -46.04
C GLY A 520 -33.86 0.58 -46.30
N ASN A 521 -33.83 1.90 -46.15
CA ASN A 521 -32.63 2.73 -46.35
C ASN A 521 -31.80 2.94 -45.05
N LYS A 522 -32.20 2.31 -43.96
CA LYS A 522 -31.48 2.43 -42.68
C LYS A 522 -30.66 1.17 -42.39
N VAL A 523 -29.47 1.36 -41.88
CA VAL A 523 -28.61 0.27 -41.42
C VAL A 523 -28.49 0.36 -39.92
N PHE A 524 -28.76 -0.72 -39.22
CA PHE A 524 -28.64 -0.88 -37.77
C PHE A 524 -27.47 -1.79 -37.45
N LEU A 525 -26.71 -1.44 -36.40
CA LEU A 525 -25.76 -2.34 -35.78
C LEU A 525 -26.46 -2.98 -34.57
N ASN A 526 -26.80 -4.26 -34.66
CA ASN A 526 -27.28 -5.03 -33.52
C ASN A 526 -26.08 -5.44 -32.67
N VAL A 527 -26.13 -5.12 -31.40
CA VAL A 527 -25.10 -5.46 -30.42
C VAL A 527 -25.73 -6.31 -29.32
N LYS A 528 -25.13 -7.48 -29.06
CA LYS A 528 -25.57 -8.41 -28.02
C LYS A 528 -24.36 -8.87 -27.21
N GLN A 529 -24.46 -8.77 -25.88
CA GLN A 529 -23.53 -9.34 -24.91
C GLN A 529 -24.01 -10.70 -24.45
#